data_40153c3046dfe075ed2f599ee3945f75
#
_entry.id   40153c3046dfe075ed2f599ee3945f75
#
_cell.length_a   1.000
_cell.length_b   1.000
_cell.length_c   1.000
_cell.angle_alpha   90.00
_cell.angle_beta   90.00
_cell.angle_gamma   90.00
#
_symmetry.space_group_name_H-M   'P 1'
#
loop_
_entity.id
_entity.type
_entity.pdbx_description
1 polymer ?
#
loop_
_entity_poly.entity_id
_entity_poly.type
_entity_poly.pdbx_seq_one_letter_code
_entity_poly.pdbx_strand_id
1 'polypeptide(L)'
;VKRILPRLNNNINEEWISDKTRYACDGLLKQRLDKPYKRENGKLTECTWDEAIDLISSKIKETNPKTIAGHIGDMASMETINSFKNLLNSIGANNYEFREKPFYINPKNKINYIFNSSINGIEKCDLLLLVGANPRHEATMLNARIRKSFVNKKLPIYSIGDSGNLTYDYKIIGEKTEDIKKLIEGENEISRKILNAKYPIVIIGESALELKSGEFILEGIKDFLFKNNFITEQWNAFNILIQNASTVGAIDLNFLDIDKKNNFNFFDKLNKNQFDLLYLVGSDNLDFVKKNEFIVYQGSHGDRMTQIADVIIPSPAYTEQ
;
A
#
# COMPACT_ATOMS: atom_id res chain seq x y z
N VAL A 1 0.14 -26.31 -7.89
CA VAL A 1 -0.98 -25.41 -8.24
C VAL A 1 -0.92 -25.12 -9.74
N LYS A 2 -2.04 -25.26 -10.48
CA LYS A 2 -2.08 -24.99 -11.93
C LYS A 2 -2.79 -23.68 -12.27
N ARG A 3 -3.70 -23.25 -11.44
CA ARG A 3 -4.42 -21.98 -11.55
C ARG A 3 -5.17 -21.68 -10.26
N ILE A 4 -5.52 -20.43 -10.05
CA ILE A 4 -6.38 -19.95 -8.96
C ILE A 4 -7.78 -19.74 -9.53
N LEU A 5 -8.81 -20.13 -8.78
CA LEU A 5 -10.22 -19.92 -9.13
C LEU A 5 -10.87 -18.96 -8.13
N PRO A 6 -11.81 -18.11 -8.59
CA PRO A 6 -12.52 -17.21 -7.70
C PRO A 6 -13.48 -17.98 -6.78
N ARG A 7 -13.66 -17.48 -5.55
CA ARG A 7 -14.82 -17.81 -4.71
C ARG A 7 -15.91 -16.78 -4.96
N LEU A 8 -17.15 -17.24 -5.01
CA LEU A 8 -18.29 -16.35 -5.13
C LEU A 8 -18.40 -15.46 -3.90
N ASN A 9 -18.38 -14.15 -4.09
CA ASN A 9 -18.70 -13.17 -3.07
C ASN A 9 -19.39 -11.95 -3.70
N ASN A 10 -20.72 -11.91 -3.61
CA ASN A 10 -21.54 -10.87 -4.23
C ASN A 10 -21.21 -9.44 -3.73
N ASN A 11 -20.66 -9.30 -2.53
CA ASN A 11 -20.31 -8.01 -1.97
C ASN A 11 -18.95 -7.50 -2.45
N ILE A 12 -18.07 -8.37 -2.94
CA ILE A 12 -16.70 -8.03 -3.34
C ILE A 12 -16.48 -8.27 -4.83
N ASN A 13 -16.21 -9.51 -5.22
CA ASN A 13 -15.76 -9.87 -6.56
C ASN A 13 -16.85 -10.53 -7.43
N GLU A 14 -18.06 -10.78 -6.90
CA GLU A 14 -19.03 -11.68 -7.52
C GLU A 14 -18.36 -13.05 -7.82
N GLU A 15 -18.34 -13.48 -9.06
CA GLU A 15 -17.67 -14.72 -9.52
C GLU A 15 -16.38 -14.44 -10.32
N TRP A 16 -15.86 -13.21 -10.27
CA TRP A 16 -14.73 -12.77 -11.08
C TRP A 16 -13.42 -12.77 -10.30
N ILE A 17 -12.32 -12.90 -11.03
CA ILE A 17 -10.95 -12.74 -10.55
C ILE A 17 -10.10 -12.20 -11.70
N SER A 18 -9.10 -11.40 -11.42
CA SER A 18 -8.19 -10.91 -12.45
C SER A 18 -7.34 -12.05 -13.05
N ASP A 19 -6.99 -11.93 -14.32
CA ASP A 19 -6.08 -12.90 -14.95
C ASP A 19 -4.70 -12.89 -14.30
N LYS A 20 -4.24 -11.73 -13.82
CA LYS A 20 -3.01 -11.61 -13.04
C LYS A 20 -3.05 -12.54 -11.80
N THR A 21 -4.13 -12.50 -11.04
CA THR A 21 -4.30 -13.38 -9.86
C THR A 21 -4.46 -14.85 -10.28
N ARG A 22 -5.20 -15.11 -11.35
CA ARG A 22 -5.48 -16.48 -11.83
C ARG A 22 -4.23 -17.27 -12.16
N TYR A 23 -3.23 -16.61 -12.74
CA TYR A 23 -2.02 -17.24 -13.25
C TYR A 23 -0.75 -16.92 -12.44
N ALA A 24 -0.84 -16.12 -11.38
CA ALA A 24 0.31 -15.79 -10.51
C ALA A 24 0.95 -17.01 -9.83
N CYS A 25 0.24 -18.14 -9.79
CA CYS A 25 0.74 -19.38 -9.17
C CYS A 25 1.98 -19.98 -9.84
N ASP A 26 2.32 -19.60 -11.07
CA ASP A 26 3.52 -20.10 -11.76
C ASP A 26 4.82 -19.63 -11.07
N GLY A 27 4.82 -18.47 -10.44
CA GLY A 27 5.94 -17.95 -9.68
C GLY A 27 6.22 -18.67 -8.36
N LEU A 28 5.21 -19.29 -7.76
CA LEU A 28 5.29 -19.87 -6.40
C LEU A 28 6.36 -20.94 -6.23
N LEU A 29 6.74 -21.62 -7.31
CA LEU A 29 7.75 -22.70 -7.29
C LEU A 29 9.10 -22.29 -7.90
N LYS A 30 9.22 -21.05 -8.39
CA LYS A 30 10.45 -20.58 -9.05
C LYS A 30 11.26 -19.71 -8.12
N GLN A 31 12.58 -19.89 -8.13
CA GLN A 31 13.51 -19.07 -7.31
C GLN A 31 13.19 -19.06 -5.82
N ARG A 32 12.65 -20.15 -5.27
CA ARG A 32 12.33 -20.27 -3.86
C ARG A 32 13.59 -20.23 -3.01
N LEU A 33 13.53 -19.47 -1.93
CA LEU A 33 14.52 -19.53 -0.87
C LEU A 33 14.14 -20.71 0.05
N ASP A 34 15.03 -21.68 0.14
CA ASP A 34 14.82 -22.92 0.91
C ASP A 34 15.79 -23.09 2.08
N LYS A 35 16.86 -22.30 2.08
CA LYS A 35 17.93 -22.32 3.09
C LYS A 35 18.37 -20.90 3.46
N PRO A 36 18.98 -20.72 4.64
CA PRO A 36 19.67 -19.49 4.96
C PRO A 36 20.96 -19.33 4.16
N TYR A 37 21.30 -18.06 3.87
CA TYR A 37 22.55 -17.66 3.21
C TYR A 37 23.19 -16.51 3.97
N LYS A 38 24.51 -16.47 3.99
CA LYS A 38 25.32 -15.35 4.45
C LYS A 38 26.25 -14.84 3.34
N ARG A 39 26.60 -13.58 3.36
CA ARG A 39 27.53 -13.01 2.39
C ARG A 39 28.95 -13.02 2.93
N GLU A 40 29.82 -13.77 2.26
CA GLU A 40 31.25 -13.86 2.56
C GLU A 40 32.06 -13.44 1.32
N ASN A 41 32.98 -12.51 1.47
CA ASN A 41 33.80 -11.98 0.38
C ASN A 41 32.99 -11.56 -0.87
N GLY A 42 31.81 -10.94 -0.63
CA GLY A 42 30.90 -10.48 -1.70
C GLY A 42 30.02 -11.56 -2.35
N LYS A 43 30.17 -12.83 -1.98
CA LYS A 43 29.36 -13.94 -2.50
C LYS A 43 28.41 -14.49 -1.43
N LEU A 44 27.21 -14.89 -1.85
CA LEU A 44 26.28 -15.61 -1.00
C LEU A 44 26.74 -17.07 -0.84
N THR A 45 26.85 -17.54 0.37
CA THR A 45 27.19 -18.93 0.75
C THR A 45 26.08 -19.51 1.61
N GLU A 46 25.73 -20.76 1.40
CA GLU A 46 24.77 -21.46 2.27
C GLU A 46 25.32 -21.51 3.70
N CYS A 47 24.43 -21.39 4.68
CA CYS A 47 24.74 -21.52 6.09
C CYS A 47 23.60 -22.25 6.83
N THR A 48 23.87 -22.66 8.05
CA THR A 48 22.81 -23.22 8.91
C THR A 48 21.94 -22.11 9.49
N TRP A 49 20.77 -22.49 10.01
CA TRP A 49 19.89 -21.56 10.73
C TRP A 49 20.58 -20.94 11.95
N ASP A 50 21.34 -21.75 12.70
CA ASP A 50 22.05 -21.28 13.89
C ASP A 50 23.11 -20.24 13.50
N GLU A 51 23.91 -20.51 12.46
CA GLU A 51 24.91 -19.55 11.96
C GLU A 51 24.26 -18.23 11.50
N ALA A 52 23.13 -18.29 10.80
CA ALA A 52 22.41 -17.10 10.34
C ALA A 52 21.84 -16.28 11.52
N ILE A 53 21.20 -16.96 12.48
CA ILE A 53 20.60 -16.33 13.67
C ILE A 53 21.70 -15.72 14.57
N ASP A 54 22.81 -16.43 14.78
CA ASP A 54 23.93 -15.94 15.57
C ASP A 54 24.57 -14.69 14.94
N LEU A 55 24.74 -14.69 13.61
CA LEU A 55 25.26 -13.54 12.89
C LEU A 55 24.32 -12.34 13.01
N ILE A 56 23.01 -12.53 12.79
CA ILE A 56 22.00 -11.46 12.95
C ILE A 56 21.98 -10.94 14.38
N SER A 57 21.94 -11.86 15.38
CA SER A 57 21.91 -11.49 16.79
C SER A 57 23.14 -10.69 17.22
N SER A 58 24.32 -11.09 16.74
CA SER A 58 25.58 -10.37 17.01
C SER A 58 25.53 -8.97 16.39
N LYS A 59 25.09 -8.85 15.14
CA LYS A 59 24.96 -7.56 14.46
C LYS A 59 23.97 -6.62 15.12
N ILE A 60 22.82 -7.14 15.56
CA ILE A 60 21.84 -6.36 16.31
C ILE A 60 22.45 -5.85 17.63
N LYS A 61 23.19 -6.68 18.37
CA LYS A 61 23.82 -6.29 19.65
C LYS A 61 24.92 -5.26 19.48
N GLU A 62 25.67 -5.30 18.37
CA GLU A 62 26.73 -4.36 18.03
C GLU A 62 26.20 -3.01 17.53
N THR A 63 24.97 -2.97 17.01
CA THR A 63 24.39 -1.79 16.35
C THR A 63 23.59 -0.94 17.33
N ASN A 64 23.69 0.37 17.23
CA ASN A 64 22.84 1.26 18.02
C ASN A 64 21.36 1.06 17.64
N PRO A 65 20.46 0.77 18.59
CA PRO A 65 19.03 0.58 18.30
C PRO A 65 18.37 1.73 17.53
N LYS A 66 18.86 2.96 17.70
CA LYS A 66 18.33 4.14 16.98
C LYS A 66 18.66 4.16 15.49
N THR A 67 19.65 3.39 15.06
CA THR A 67 20.05 3.25 13.64
C THR A 67 19.65 1.90 13.05
N ILE A 68 18.89 1.09 13.82
CA ILE A 68 18.24 -0.11 13.31
C ILE A 68 16.85 0.26 12.77
N ALA A 69 16.55 -0.22 11.57
CA ALA A 69 15.24 -0.04 10.97
C ALA A 69 14.65 -1.37 10.45
N GLY A 70 13.33 -1.48 10.54
CA GLY A 70 12.56 -2.59 10.01
C GLY A 70 11.62 -2.15 8.89
N HIS A 71 11.60 -2.91 7.81
CA HIS A 71 10.63 -2.71 6.75
C HIS A 71 9.90 -4.02 6.46
N ILE A 72 8.57 -3.94 6.26
CA ILE A 72 7.74 -5.09 5.95
C ILE A 72 7.04 -4.91 4.62
N GLY A 73 7.05 -5.94 3.79
CA GLY A 73 6.48 -5.90 2.45
C GLY A 73 4.95 -6.05 2.42
N ASP A 74 4.41 -5.95 1.22
CA ASP A 74 3.00 -5.81 0.90
C ASP A 74 2.15 -7.08 1.06
N MET A 75 2.79 -8.26 1.20
CA MET A 75 2.11 -9.55 1.32
C MET A 75 2.21 -10.17 2.72
N ALA A 76 2.71 -9.43 3.70
CA ALA A 76 2.87 -9.93 5.06
C ALA A 76 1.53 -10.07 5.79
N SER A 77 1.34 -11.18 6.52
CA SER A 77 0.19 -11.36 7.40
C SER A 77 0.25 -10.43 8.62
N MET A 78 -0.90 -10.16 9.25
CA MET A 78 -0.94 -9.33 10.46
C MET A 78 -0.14 -9.94 11.61
N GLU A 79 -0.10 -11.27 11.71
CA GLU A 79 0.69 -12.00 12.69
C GLU A 79 2.19 -11.77 12.48
N THR A 80 2.64 -11.79 11.23
CA THR A 80 4.03 -11.48 10.87
C THR A 80 4.37 -10.03 11.21
N ILE A 81 3.51 -9.08 10.85
CA ILE A 81 3.70 -7.65 11.16
C ILE A 81 3.81 -7.44 12.68
N ASN A 82 2.90 -8.03 13.45
CA ASN A 82 2.89 -7.89 14.90
C ASN A 82 4.11 -8.52 15.56
N SER A 83 4.51 -9.72 15.11
CA SER A 83 5.69 -10.42 15.62
C SER A 83 6.97 -9.65 15.32
N PHE A 84 7.07 -9.11 14.11
CA PHE A 84 8.22 -8.31 13.69
C PHE A 84 8.30 -6.99 14.47
N LYS A 85 7.17 -6.32 14.69
CA LYS A 85 7.10 -5.13 15.54
C LYS A 85 7.58 -5.42 16.97
N ASN A 86 7.14 -6.54 17.53
CA ASN A 86 7.55 -6.95 18.88
C ASN A 86 9.05 -7.22 18.95
N LEU A 87 9.64 -7.85 17.92
CA LEU A 87 11.07 -8.05 17.83
C LEU A 87 11.80 -6.70 17.82
N LEU A 88 11.42 -5.77 16.96
CA LEU A 88 12.04 -4.44 16.87
C LEU A 88 11.92 -3.66 18.18
N ASN A 89 10.75 -3.69 18.81
CA ASN A 89 10.54 -3.07 20.13
C ASN A 89 11.44 -3.68 21.21
N SER A 90 11.61 -5.01 21.22
CA SER A 90 12.43 -5.72 22.23
C SER A 90 13.91 -5.34 22.17
N ILE A 91 14.40 -4.96 21.00
CA ILE A 91 15.77 -4.48 20.79
C ILE A 91 15.88 -2.94 20.87
N GLY A 92 14.76 -2.23 21.15
CA GLY A 92 14.74 -0.78 21.27
C GLY A 92 14.76 -0.02 19.93
N ALA A 93 14.52 -0.71 18.80
CA ALA A 93 14.43 -0.09 17.48
C ALA A 93 13.01 0.43 17.24
N ASN A 94 12.88 1.69 16.83
CA ASN A 94 11.58 2.36 16.64
C ASN A 94 11.39 2.88 15.21
N ASN A 95 12.26 2.51 14.27
CA ASN A 95 12.15 2.93 12.88
C ASN A 95 11.44 1.80 12.12
N TYR A 96 10.11 1.91 11.91
CA TYR A 96 9.32 0.92 11.17
C TYR A 96 8.71 1.54 9.92
N GLU A 97 8.63 0.77 8.84
CA GLU A 97 7.95 1.20 7.63
C GLU A 97 7.36 -0.02 6.90
N PHE A 98 6.23 0.18 6.23
CA PHE A 98 5.59 -0.83 5.39
C PHE A 98 5.34 -0.30 3.96
N ARG A 99 5.44 1.01 3.74
CA ARG A 99 5.25 1.60 2.41
C ARG A 99 6.49 1.36 1.55
N GLU A 100 6.29 0.90 0.34
CA GLU A 100 7.38 0.75 -0.63
C GLU A 100 7.81 2.10 -1.22
N LYS A 101 6.87 3.04 -1.27
CA LYS A 101 7.07 4.42 -1.71
C LYS A 101 6.48 5.40 -0.70
N PRO A 102 7.08 6.59 -0.56
CA PRO A 102 6.55 7.60 0.35
C PRO A 102 5.23 8.16 -0.16
N PHE A 103 4.13 7.93 0.53
CA PHE A 103 2.85 8.62 0.33
C PHE A 103 2.26 9.05 1.67
N TYR A 104 1.44 10.12 1.65
CA TYR A 104 0.85 10.65 2.88
C TYR A 104 -0.18 9.71 3.47
N ILE A 105 -0.08 9.48 4.79
CA ILE A 105 -1.04 8.69 5.57
C ILE A 105 -1.44 9.47 6.81
N ASN A 106 -2.74 9.42 7.15
CA ASN A 106 -3.25 9.88 8.43
C ASN A 106 -3.86 8.70 9.22
N PRO A 107 -3.11 8.05 10.13
CA PRO A 107 -3.56 6.87 10.85
C PRO A 107 -4.53 7.16 11.99
N LYS A 108 -4.85 8.43 12.29
CA LYS A 108 -5.68 8.82 13.45
C LYS A 108 -7.10 8.26 13.40
N ASN A 109 -7.65 8.06 12.21
CA ASN A 109 -8.99 7.54 12.03
C ASN A 109 -9.02 6.57 10.84
N LYS A 110 -9.68 5.43 11.03
CA LYS A 110 -9.76 4.36 10.01
C LYS A 110 -10.34 4.83 8.69
N ILE A 111 -11.25 5.80 8.68
CA ILE A 111 -11.81 6.36 7.45
C ILE A 111 -10.75 6.97 6.51
N ASN A 112 -9.59 7.36 7.03
CA ASN A 112 -8.54 8.02 6.28
C ASN A 112 -7.68 7.07 5.41
N TYR A 113 -7.86 5.75 5.52
CA TYR A 113 -7.02 4.77 4.81
C TYR A 113 -7.76 3.51 4.37
N ILE A 114 -9.10 3.52 4.33
CA ILE A 114 -9.89 2.40 3.82
C ILE A 114 -10.86 2.83 2.72
N PHE A 115 -11.44 1.85 2.04
CA PHE A 115 -12.53 2.04 1.09
C PHE A 115 -13.86 2.02 1.87
N ASN A 116 -14.40 3.20 2.18
CA ASN A 116 -15.52 3.36 3.12
C ASN A 116 -16.89 3.05 2.52
N SER A 117 -17.09 3.29 1.22
CA SER A 117 -18.40 3.11 0.54
C SER A 117 -18.80 1.65 0.35
N SER A 118 -17.94 0.68 0.71
CA SER A 118 -17.99 -0.72 0.29
C SER A 118 -17.87 -0.94 -1.22
N ILE A 119 -17.38 -2.10 -1.64
CA ILE A 119 -17.18 -2.38 -3.08
C ILE A 119 -18.51 -2.49 -3.82
N ASN A 120 -19.52 -3.11 -3.22
CA ASN A 120 -20.87 -3.17 -3.78
C ASN A 120 -21.62 -1.82 -3.70
N GLY A 121 -21.18 -0.88 -2.87
CA GLY A 121 -21.72 0.49 -2.82
C GLY A 121 -21.59 1.25 -4.13
N ILE A 122 -20.63 0.89 -4.99
CA ILE A 122 -20.48 1.41 -6.35
C ILE A 122 -21.79 1.24 -7.17
N GLU A 123 -22.55 0.21 -6.91
CA GLU A 123 -23.83 -0.02 -7.62
C GLU A 123 -24.92 0.99 -7.25
N LYS A 124 -24.82 1.63 -6.07
CA LYS A 124 -25.72 2.72 -5.64
C LYS A 124 -25.25 4.09 -6.06
N CYS A 125 -23.96 4.23 -6.36
CA CYS A 125 -23.32 5.50 -6.71
C CYS A 125 -23.98 6.16 -7.92
N ASP A 126 -24.27 7.45 -7.84
CA ASP A 126 -24.85 8.25 -8.91
C ASP A 126 -23.87 9.29 -9.48
N LEU A 127 -22.70 9.47 -8.88
CA LEU A 127 -21.58 10.24 -9.40
C LEU A 127 -20.26 9.67 -8.83
N LEU A 128 -19.30 9.39 -9.71
CA LEU A 128 -17.97 8.94 -9.32
C LEU A 128 -16.91 9.97 -9.69
N LEU A 129 -16.06 10.34 -8.72
CA LEU A 129 -14.85 11.13 -8.94
C LEU A 129 -13.61 10.31 -8.58
N LEU A 130 -12.69 10.19 -9.52
CA LEU A 130 -11.37 9.59 -9.33
C LEU A 130 -10.34 10.71 -9.15
N VAL A 131 -9.48 10.61 -8.15
CA VAL A 131 -8.40 11.59 -7.88
C VAL A 131 -7.08 10.83 -7.83
N GLY A 132 -6.28 10.92 -8.88
CA GLY A 132 -5.02 10.20 -9.01
C GLY A 132 -5.17 8.69 -8.80
N ALA A 133 -6.23 8.09 -9.34
CA ALA A 133 -6.52 6.66 -9.22
C ALA A 133 -6.71 6.02 -10.59
N ASN A 134 -6.13 4.84 -10.79
CA ASN A 134 -6.38 3.97 -11.94
C ASN A 134 -6.93 2.61 -11.48
N PRO A 135 -8.23 2.50 -11.22
CA PRO A 135 -8.82 1.28 -10.66
C PRO A 135 -8.65 0.06 -11.57
N ARG A 136 -8.39 0.22 -12.87
CA ARG A 136 -8.10 -0.92 -13.76
C ARG A 136 -6.82 -1.64 -13.39
N HIS A 137 -5.78 -0.90 -13.01
CA HIS A 137 -4.48 -1.47 -12.64
C HIS A 137 -4.35 -1.71 -11.14
N GLU A 138 -4.94 -0.82 -10.32
CA GLU A 138 -4.79 -0.82 -8.87
C GLU A 138 -5.82 -1.72 -8.17
N ALA A 139 -7.03 -1.83 -8.71
CA ALA A 139 -8.14 -2.57 -8.10
C ALA A 139 -9.08 -3.14 -9.16
N THR A 140 -8.64 -4.13 -9.91
CA THR A 140 -9.33 -4.69 -11.08
C THR A 140 -10.78 -5.09 -10.81
N MET A 141 -11.08 -5.66 -9.63
CA MET A 141 -12.45 -6.05 -9.28
C MET A 141 -13.34 -4.84 -8.99
N LEU A 142 -12.80 -3.79 -8.39
CA LEU A 142 -13.50 -2.52 -8.24
C LEU A 142 -13.78 -1.89 -9.62
N ASN A 143 -12.81 -1.92 -10.52
CA ASN A 143 -12.99 -1.44 -11.90
C ASN A 143 -14.10 -2.19 -12.64
N ALA A 144 -14.18 -3.52 -12.46
CA ALA A 144 -15.28 -4.33 -13.04
C ALA A 144 -16.67 -3.87 -12.52
N ARG A 145 -16.76 -3.55 -11.22
CA ARG A 145 -18.01 -3.01 -10.61
C ARG A 145 -18.35 -1.61 -11.15
N ILE A 146 -17.35 -0.73 -11.28
CA ILE A 146 -17.53 0.61 -11.88
C ILE A 146 -18.03 0.46 -13.33
N ARG A 147 -17.38 -0.42 -14.11
CA ARG A 147 -17.81 -0.70 -15.49
C ARG A 147 -19.23 -1.24 -15.57
N LYS A 148 -19.60 -2.16 -14.69
CA LYS A 148 -20.98 -2.68 -14.59
C LYS A 148 -21.98 -1.54 -14.34
N SER A 149 -21.70 -0.64 -13.42
CA SER A 149 -22.54 0.52 -13.13
C SER A 149 -22.58 1.51 -14.30
N PHE A 150 -21.45 1.75 -14.98
CA PHE A 150 -21.41 2.58 -16.19
C PHE A 150 -22.27 2.02 -17.32
N VAL A 151 -22.19 0.71 -17.60
CA VAL A 151 -22.97 0.07 -18.67
C VAL A 151 -24.46 0.08 -18.34
N ASN A 152 -24.84 -0.29 -17.11
CA ASN A 152 -26.24 -0.50 -16.74
C ASN A 152 -27.02 0.82 -16.54
N LYS A 153 -26.40 1.84 -15.96
CA LYS A 153 -27.11 3.09 -15.58
C LYS A 153 -26.43 4.37 -16.07
N LYS A 154 -25.41 4.25 -16.94
CA LYS A 154 -24.65 5.39 -17.46
C LYS A 154 -24.06 6.28 -16.34
N LEU A 155 -23.49 5.64 -15.32
CA LEU A 155 -22.85 6.34 -14.20
C LEU A 155 -21.92 7.45 -14.72
N PRO A 156 -22.13 8.73 -14.34
CA PRO A 156 -21.20 9.80 -14.69
C PRO A 156 -19.91 9.66 -13.91
N ILE A 157 -18.80 9.60 -14.63
CA ILE A 157 -17.45 9.40 -14.06
C ILE A 157 -16.56 10.56 -14.44
N TYR A 158 -15.92 11.15 -13.45
CA TYR A 158 -14.98 12.24 -13.58
C TYR A 158 -13.62 11.87 -13.02
N SER A 159 -12.55 12.51 -13.51
CA SER A 159 -11.21 12.32 -13.00
C SER A 159 -10.47 13.63 -12.84
N ILE A 160 -9.71 13.78 -11.76
CA ILE A 160 -8.61 14.72 -11.62
C ILE A 160 -7.32 13.93 -11.72
N GLY A 161 -6.55 14.20 -12.77
CA GLY A 161 -5.48 13.34 -13.27
C GLY A 161 -5.98 12.36 -14.33
N ASP A 162 -5.06 11.89 -15.18
CA ASP A 162 -5.36 10.88 -16.19
C ASP A 162 -5.43 9.49 -15.53
N SER A 163 -6.60 8.88 -15.54
CA SER A 163 -6.83 7.51 -15.07
C SER A 163 -6.53 6.43 -16.12
N GLY A 164 -6.05 6.82 -17.30
CA GLY A 164 -5.72 5.91 -18.41
C GLY A 164 -6.93 5.21 -19.02
N ASN A 165 -6.70 4.10 -19.69
CA ASN A 165 -7.77 3.33 -20.31
C ASN A 165 -8.50 2.47 -19.27
N LEU A 166 -9.67 2.91 -18.80
CA LEU A 166 -10.51 2.20 -17.82
C LEU A 166 -11.50 1.20 -18.43
N THR A 167 -11.58 1.12 -19.79
CA THR A 167 -12.57 0.33 -20.54
C THR A 167 -13.99 0.90 -20.51
N TYR A 168 -14.16 2.12 -20.06
CA TYR A 168 -15.39 2.92 -20.09
C TYR A 168 -15.01 4.42 -20.14
N ASP A 169 -15.95 5.26 -20.57
CA ASP A 169 -15.71 6.69 -20.71
C ASP A 169 -15.77 7.41 -19.38
N TYR A 170 -14.87 8.37 -19.20
CA TYR A 170 -14.86 9.31 -18.09
C TYR A 170 -14.39 10.67 -18.57
N LYS A 171 -14.68 11.74 -17.82
CA LYS A 171 -14.29 13.11 -18.16
C LYS A 171 -13.18 13.59 -17.24
N ILE A 172 -12.01 13.91 -17.80
CA ILE A 172 -10.95 14.62 -17.08
C ILE A 172 -11.40 16.07 -16.86
N ILE A 173 -11.37 16.53 -15.63
CA ILE A 173 -11.83 17.85 -15.20
C ILE A 173 -10.72 18.71 -14.59
N GLY A 174 -9.52 18.18 -14.49
CA GLY A 174 -8.33 18.82 -13.98
C GLY A 174 -7.17 17.84 -13.92
N GLU A 175 -5.96 18.39 -13.79
CA GLU A 175 -4.73 17.57 -13.71
C GLU A 175 -3.79 18.03 -12.58
N LYS A 176 -4.16 19.10 -11.87
CA LYS A 176 -3.29 19.78 -10.90
C LYS A 176 -3.96 19.89 -9.53
N THR A 177 -3.14 20.12 -8.52
CA THR A 177 -3.61 20.36 -7.13
C THR A 177 -4.52 21.58 -7.04
N GLU A 178 -4.34 22.59 -7.91
CA GLU A 178 -5.21 23.78 -8.00
C GLU A 178 -6.65 23.43 -8.37
N ASP A 179 -6.86 22.38 -9.17
CA ASP A 179 -8.20 21.94 -9.55
C ASP A 179 -8.91 21.26 -8.37
N ILE A 180 -8.14 20.58 -7.51
CA ILE A 180 -8.64 20.03 -6.23
C ILE A 180 -8.98 21.18 -5.27
N LYS A 181 -8.14 22.23 -5.20
CA LYS A 181 -8.45 23.41 -4.40
C LYS A 181 -9.78 24.04 -4.80
N LYS A 182 -10.02 24.29 -6.10
CA LYS A 182 -11.30 24.80 -6.61
C LYS A 182 -12.48 23.88 -6.30
N LEU A 183 -12.26 22.56 -6.29
CA LEU A 183 -13.28 21.60 -5.89
C LEU A 183 -13.66 21.79 -4.42
N ILE A 184 -12.68 21.87 -3.52
CA ILE A 184 -12.86 22.02 -2.07
C ILE A 184 -13.53 23.37 -1.74
N GLU A 185 -13.18 24.44 -2.47
CA GLU A 185 -13.75 25.77 -2.33
C GLU A 185 -15.16 25.92 -2.94
N GLY A 186 -15.63 24.90 -3.66
CA GLY A 186 -16.96 24.90 -4.29
C GLY A 186 -17.05 25.73 -5.57
N GLU A 187 -15.93 26.13 -6.14
CA GLU A 187 -15.85 27.09 -7.25
C GLU A 187 -16.04 26.46 -8.63
N ASN A 188 -15.88 25.14 -8.78
CA ASN A 188 -15.94 24.47 -10.07
C ASN A 188 -17.26 23.72 -10.31
N GLU A 189 -17.49 23.30 -11.56
CA GLU A 189 -18.69 22.57 -11.98
C GLU A 189 -18.85 21.23 -11.22
N ILE A 190 -17.73 20.53 -10.94
CA ILE A 190 -17.79 19.21 -10.29
C ILE A 190 -18.22 19.31 -8.83
N SER A 191 -17.83 20.36 -8.11
CA SER A 191 -18.32 20.60 -6.75
C SER A 191 -19.85 20.66 -6.72
N ARG A 192 -20.44 21.45 -7.63
CA ARG A 192 -21.90 21.55 -7.73
C ARG A 192 -22.56 20.24 -8.10
N LYS A 193 -21.94 19.45 -8.96
CA LYS A 193 -22.46 18.11 -9.31
C LYS A 193 -22.40 17.16 -8.14
N ILE A 194 -21.31 17.16 -7.36
CA ILE A 194 -21.20 16.36 -6.12
C ILE A 194 -22.29 16.78 -5.12
N LEU A 195 -22.48 18.10 -4.92
CA LEU A 195 -23.48 18.62 -4.00
C LEU A 195 -24.94 18.28 -4.38
N ASN A 196 -25.21 18.08 -5.67
CA ASN A 196 -26.51 17.68 -6.18
C ASN A 196 -26.69 16.17 -6.28
N ALA A 197 -25.64 15.37 -6.11
CA ALA A 197 -25.69 13.91 -6.13
C ALA A 197 -26.27 13.38 -4.82
N LYS A 198 -27.01 12.27 -4.91
CA LYS A 198 -27.57 11.60 -3.72
C LYS A 198 -26.55 10.65 -3.08
N TYR A 199 -25.77 9.98 -3.89
CA TYR A 199 -24.80 8.96 -3.49
C TYR A 199 -23.46 9.15 -4.23
N PRO A 200 -22.80 10.32 -4.08
CA PRO A 200 -21.51 10.52 -4.72
C PRO A 200 -20.45 9.60 -4.10
N ILE A 201 -19.46 9.22 -4.88
CA ILE A 201 -18.26 8.53 -4.42
C ILE A 201 -17.03 9.30 -4.94
N VAL A 202 -16.09 9.58 -4.04
CA VAL A 202 -14.76 10.10 -4.35
C VAL A 202 -13.74 9.06 -3.97
N ILE A 203 -12.88 8.68 -4.92
CA ILE A 203 -11.79 7.72 -4.72
C ILE A 203 -10.48 8.45 -4.90
N ILE A 204 -9.66 8.47 -3.84
CA ILE A 204 -8.30 9.03 -3.86
C ILE A 204 -7.33 7.85 -3.99
N GLY A 205 -6.52 7.83 -5.04
CA GLY A 205 -5.45 6.85 -5.24
C GLY A 205 -4.16 7.25 -4.53
N GLU A 206 -3.27 6.29 -4.34
CA GLU A 206 -1.96 6.53 -3.71
C GLU A 206 -1.14 7.56 -4.49
N SER A 207 -1.23 7.60 -5.83
CA SER A 207 -0.48 8.55 -6.65
C SER A 207 -0.79 10.02 -6.32
N ALA A 208 -2.02 10.34 -5.89
CA ALA A 208 -2.36 11.67 -5.40
C ALA A 208 -1.74 11.95 -4.02
N LEU A 209 -1.57 10.91 -3.20
CA LEU A 209 -1.00 11.01 -1.86
C LEU A 209 0.55 10.99 -1.85
N GLU A 210 1.18 10.55 -2.94
CA GLU A 210 2.63 10.66 -3.17
C GLU A 210 3.08 12.10 -3.44
N LEU A 211 2.15 12.97 -3.86
CA LEU A 211 2.45 14.37 -4.12
C LEU A 211 2.79 15.11 -2.80
N LYS A 212 3.61 16.16 -2.90
CA LYS A 212 3.88 17.05 -1.75
C LYS A 212 2.60 17.65 -1.14
N SER A 213 1.55 17.74 -1.94
CA SER A 213 0.21 18.19 -1.55
C SER A 213 -0.70 17.05 -1.04
N GLY A 214 -0.19 15.84 -0.84
CA GLY A 214 -0.99 14.67 -0.44
C GLY A 214 -1.81 14.89 0.83
N GLU A 215 -1.24 15.56 1.85
CA GLU A 215 -1.97 15.96 3.05
C GLU A 215 -3.14 16.89 2.73
N PHE A 216 -2.88 17.94 1.96
CA PHE A 216 -3.92 18.90 1.53
C PHE A 216 -5.03 18.21 0.75
N ILE A 217 -4.69 17.28 -0.15
CA ILE A 217 -5.65 16.53 -0.96
C ILE A 217 -6.54 15.67 -0.07
N LEU A 218 -5.95 14.87 0.82
CA LEU A 218 -6.68 13.95 1.68
C LEU A 218 -7.59 14.71 2.65
N GLU A 219 -7.02 15.63 3.42
CA GLU A 219 -7.75 16.36 4.44
C GLU A 219 -8.79 17.32 3.83
N GLY A 220 -8.43 18.03 2.76
CA GLY A 220 -9.33 18.97 2.10
C GLY A 220 -10.55 18.30 1.46
N ILE A 221 -10.37 17.19 0.76
CA ILE A 221 -11.51 16.43 0.19
C ILE A 221 -12.37 15.84 1.29
N LYS A 222 -11.76 15.27 2.35
CA LYS A 222 -12.50 14.77 3.49
C LYS A 222 -13.34 15.85 4.15
N ASP A 223 -12.76 17.01 4.43
CA ASP A 223 -13.45 18.14 5.05
C ASP A 223 -14.59 18.68 4.18
N PHE A 224 -14.37 18.76 2.85
CA PHE A 224 -15.43 19.14 1.90
C PHE A 224 -16.62 18.17 1.97
N LEU A 225 -16.36 16.86 1.93
CA LEU A 225 -17.40 15.85 1.99
C LEU A 225 -18.10 15.81 3.35
N PHE A 226 -17.35 15.99 4.44
CA PHE A 226 -17.90 16.02 5.81
C PHE A 226 -18.83 17.22 6.01
N LYS A 227 -18.39 18.42 5.63
CA LYS A 227 -19.18 19.66 5.73
C LYS A 227 -20.50 19.61 4.94
N ASN A 228 -20.53 18.82 3.88
CA ASN A 228 -21.71 18.68 3.02
C ASN A 228 -22.53 17.39 3.29
N ASN A 229 -22.31 16.75 4.46
CA ASN A 229 -23.04 15.56 4.91
C ASN A 229 -22.93 14.33 3.99
N PHE A 230 -21.79 14.17 3.30
CA PHE A 230 -21.49 12.97 2.50
C PHE A 230 -20.65 11.94 3.25
N ILE A 231 -20.30 12.20 4.52
CA ILE A 231 -19.68 11.24 5.43
C ILE A 231 -20.62 11.05 6.61
N THR A 232 -21.48 10.02 6.54
CA THR A 232 -22.48 9.66 7.52
C THR A 232 -22.47 8.16 7.79
N GLU A 233 -23.24 7.68 8.76
CA GLU A 233 -23.41 6.24 9.03
C GLU A 233 -24.12 5.51 7.88
N GLN A 234 -25.01 6.18 7.13
CA GLN A 234 -25.76 5.59 6.04
C GLN A 234 -24.99 5.60 4.71
N TRP A 235 -24.13 6.60 4.53
CA TRP A 235 -23.34 6.78 3.32
C TRP A 235 -22.01 7.47 3.61
N ASN A 236 -20.93 6.89 3.11
CA ASN A 236 -19.62 7.52 3.19
C ASN A 236 -19.01 7.61 1.79
N ALA A 237 -18.98 8.84 1.26
CA ALA A 237 -18.47 9.12 -0.08
C ALA A 237 -16.94 9.17 -0.17
N PHE A 238 -16.24 9.19 0.97
CA PHE A 238 -14.78 9.35 1.05
C PHE A 238 -14.09 7.99 1.02
N ASN A 239 -13.24 7.75 0.03
CA ASN A 239 -12.55 6.46 -0.15
C ASN A 239 -11.10 6.66 -0.50
N ILE A 240 -10.25 5.86 0.11
CA ILE A 240 -8.84 5.74 -0.25
C ILE A 240 -8.64 4.40 -0.93
N LEU A 241 -8.00 4.42 -2.10
CA LEU A 241 -7.65 3.20 -2.83
C LEU A 241 -6.20 2.82 -2.50
N ILE A 242 -6.08 1.90 -1.56
CA ILE A 242 -4.80 1.31 -1.16
C ILE A 242 -4.45 0.17 -2.11
N GLN A 243 -3.21 0.12 -2.58
CA GLN A 243 -2.76 -0.87 -3.57
C GLN A 243 -2.31 -2.18 -2.92
N ASN A 244 -1.65 -2.11 -1.76
CA ASN A 244 -1.00 -3.26 -1.15
C ASN A 244 -1.89 -3.92 -0.08
N ALA A 245 -1.90 -5.25 -0.05
CA ALA A 245 -2.81 -6.03 0.80
C ALA A 245 -2.55 -5.85 2.29
N SER A 246 -1.29 -5.75 2.73
CA SER A 246 -0.92 -5.64 4.14
C SER A 246 -1.03 -4.23 4.73
N THR A 247 -1.16 -3.19 3.87
CA THR A 247 -1.08 -1.78 4.28
C THR A 247 -2.06 -1.42 5.39
N VAL A 248 -3.35 -1.77 5.25
CA VAL A 248 -4.37 -1.44 6.26
C VAL A 248 -4.06 -2.14 7.59
N GLY A 249 -3.65 -3.40 7.55
CA GLY A 249 -3.23 -4.16 8.75
C GLY A 249 -1.99 -3.55 9.42
N ALA A 250 -1.02 -3.10 8.64
CA ALA A 250 0.17 -2.44 9.17
C ALA A 250 -0.16 -1.10 9.86
N ILE A 251 -1.09 -0.32 9.30
CA ILE A 251 -1.58 0.91 9.93
C ILE A 251 -2.34 0.59 11.21
N ASP A 252 -3.26 -0.38 11.19
CA ASP A 252 -4.03 -0.80 12.37
C ASP A 252 -3.11 -1.30 13.52
N LEU A 253 -1.99 -1.92 13.17
CA LEU A 253 -0.97 -2.36 14.14
C LEU A 253 0.03 -1.25 14.51
N ASN A 254 -0.11 -0.04 13.99
CA ASN A 254 0.84 1.07 14.15
C ASN A 254 2.29 0.67 13.79
N PHE A 255 2.47 -0.06 12.69
CA PHE A 255 3.78 -0.40 12.15
C PHE A 255 4.28 0.71 11.23
N LEU A 256 4.51 1.89 11.80
CA LEU A 256 4.87 3.09 11.05
C LEU A 256 5.58 4.11 11.95
N ASP A 257 6.76 4.55 11.55
CA ASP A 257 7.48 5.66 12.20
C ASP A 257 7.02 6.98 11.59
N ILE A 258 5.87 7.47 12.09
CA ILE A 258 5.40 8.83 11.79
C ILE A 258 5.76 9.74 12.95
N ASP A 259 6.73 10.63 12.75
CA ASP A 259 6.84 11.83 13.59
C ASP A 259 5.65 12.75 13.29
N LYS A 260 5.09 13.38 14.33
CA LYS A 260 3.97 14.35 14.21
C LYS A 260 4.20 15.46 13.18
N LYS A 261 5.45 15.68 12.79
CA LYS A 261 5.90 16.70 11.83
C LYS A 261 6.40 16.15 10.50
N ASN A 262 6.69 14.86 10.39
CA ASN A 262 7.25 14.26 9.18
C ASN A 262 6.66 12.88 8.91
N ASN A 263 5.73 12.82 7.97
CA ASN A 263 5.11 11.58 7.51
C ASN A 263 6.08 10.68 6.73
N PHE A 264 7.25 11.20 6.34
CA PHE A 264 8.24 10.54 5.50
C PHE A 264 9.57 10.28 6.22
N ASN A 265 9.57 10.29 7.56
CA ASN A 265 10.77 10.22 8.39
C ASN A 265 11.68 9.01 8.04
N PHE A 266 11.09 7.82 7.84
CA PHE A 266 11.83 6.63 7.46
C PHE A 266 12.56 6.81 6.12
N PHE A 267 11.88 7.30 5.10
CA PHE A 267 12.46 7.50 3.75
C PHE A 267 13.54 8.58 3.76
N ASP A 268 13.35 9.65 4.54
CA ASP A 268 14.37 10.70 4.70
C ASP A 268 15.64 10.14 5.32
N LYS A 269 15.51 9.30 6.36
CA LYS A 269 16.64 8.62 7.00
C LYS A 269 17.30 7.63 6.05
N LEU A 270 16.53 6.83 5.32
CA LEU A 270 17.02 5.86 4.34
C LEU A 270 17.85 6.57 3.25
N ASN A 271 17.30 7.63 2.66
CA ASN A 271 17.98 8.41 1.62
C ASN A 271 19.25 9.10 2.09
N LYS A 272 19.31 9.48 3.39
CA LYS A 272 20.49 10.09 4.03
C LYS A 272 21.47 9.05 4.57
N ASN A 273 21.23 7.75 4.39
CA ASN A 273 22.01 6.62 4.91
C ASN A 273 22.25 6.71 6.44
N GLN A 274 21.18 6.95 7.17
CA GLN A 274 21.19 7.07 8.63
C GLN A 274 20.89 5.75 9.35
N PHE A 275 20.74 4.65 8.61
CA PHE A 275 20.58 3.32 9.17
C PHE A 275 21.87 2.52 9.02
N ASP A 276 22.28 1.85 10.10
CA ASP A 276 23.42 0.94 10.12
C ASP A 276 22.97 -0.52 9.93
N LEU A 277 21.71 -0.84 10.26
CA LEU A 277 21.12 -2.13 10.04
C LEU A 277 19.67 -2.00 9.53
N LEU A 278 19.39 -2.70 8.43
CA LEU A 278 18.06 -2.83 7.86
C LEU A 278 17.59 -4.29 7.97
N TYR A 279 16.46 -4.54 8.66
CA TYR A 279 15.80 -5.84 8.66
C TYR A 279 14.57 -5.77 7.75
N LEU A 280 14.61 -6.48 6.64
CA LEU A 280 13.63 -6.45 5.57
C LEU A 280 12.85 -7.77 5.54
N VAL A 281 11.52 -7.71 5.71
CA VAL A 281 10.63 -8.89 5.70
C VAL A 281 9.69 -8.81 4.51
N GLY A 282 9.90 -9.62 3.47
CA GLY A 282 9.11 -9.59 2.24
C GLY A 282 9.13 -8.26 1.50
N SER A 283 10.18 -7.48 1.68
CA SER A 283 10.31 -6.10 1.18
C SER A 283 10.90 -6.08 -0.23
N ASP A 284 10.23 -6.72 -1.18
CA ASP A 284 10.79 -7.01 -2.50
C ASP A 284 10.92 -5.76 -3.38
N ASN A 285 10.06 -4.78 -3.19
CA ASN A 285 9.97 -3.58 -4.04
C ASN A 285 10.51 -2.29 -3.39
N LEU A 286 11.03 -2.35 -2.16
CA LEU A 286 11.63 -1.18 -1.52
C LEU A 286 12.83 -0.68 -2.32
N ASP A 287 12.78 0.56 -2.79
CA ASP A 287 13.81 1.13 -3.66
C ASP A 287 14.82 1.96 -2.87
N PHE A 288 16.07 1.49 -2.81
CA PHE A 288 17.20 2.21 -2.24
C PHE A 288 18.52 1.65 -2.78
N VAL A 289 19.60 2.38 -2.58
CA VAL A 289 20.96 1.96 -2.96
C VAL A 289 21.73 1.60 -1.69
N LYS A 290 22.09 0.32 -1.55
CA LYS A 290 22.93 -0.17 -0.45
C LYS A 290 24.27 0.58 -0.44
N LYS A 291 24.70 0.98 0.76
CA LYS A 291 26.03 1.55 1.02
C LYS A 291 26.77 0.71 2.06
N ASN A 292 26.71 1.12 3.35
CA ASN A 292 27.46 0.48 4.43
C ASN A 292 26.57 -0.27 5.43
N GLU A 293 25.25 -0.14 5.30
CA GLU A 293 24.29 -0.80 6.19
C GLU A 293 24.35 -2.32 6.08
N PHE A 294 24.21 -2.99 7.21
CA PHE A 294 24.02 -4.45 7.25
C PHE A 294 22.57 -4.78 6.95
N ILE A 295 22.33 -5.61 5.95
CA ILE A 295 20.99 -5.95 5.48
C ILE A 295 20.66 -7.39 5.80
N VAL A 296 19.61 -7.60 6.61
CA VAL A 296 18.93 -8.89 6.79
C VAL A 296 17.70 -8.90 5.89
N TYR A 297 17.60 -9.87 5.00
CA TYR A 297 16.42 -10.09 4.17
C TYR A 297 15.76 -11.42 4.54
N GLN A 298 14.48 -11.35 4.90
CA GLN A 298 13.63 -12.51 5.15
C GLN A 298 12.53 -12.53 4.10
N GLY A 299 12.54 -13.52 3.22
CA GLY A 299 11.61 -13.58 2.10
C GLY A 299 11.44 -14.98 1.54
N SER A 300 10.49 -15.13 0.63
CA SER A 300 10.14 -16.42 0.06
C SER A 300 10.84 -16.73 -1.27
N HIS A 301 11.30 -15.71 -1.98
CA HIS A 301 11.90 -15.83 -3.32
C HIS A 301 13.21 -15.05 -3.42
N GLY A 302 14.08 -15.55 -4.31
CA GLY A 302 15.31 -14.85 -4.67
C GLY A 302 15.04 -13.78 -5.72
N ASP A 303 15.16 -12.53 -5.32
CA ASP A 303 14.95 -11.34 -6.14
C ASP A 303 16.01 -10.25 -5.89
N ARG A 304 15.65 -8.98 -6.15
CA ARG A 304 16.54 -7.83 -5.98
C ARG A 304 17.14 -7.74 -4.58
N MET A 305 16.36 -8.00 -3.52
CA MET A 305 16.86 -7.87 -2.15
C MET A 305 17.91 -8.92 -1.82
N THR A 306 17.83 -10.11 -2.39
CA THR A 306 18.86 -11.15 -2.19
C THR A 306 20.21 -10.74 -2.79
N GLN A 307 20.23 -9.87 -3.81
CA GLN A 307 21.48 -9.39 -4.41
C GLN A 307 22.27 -8.47 -3.48
N ILE A 308 21.57 -7.74 -2.59
CA ILE A 308 22.18 -6.76 -1.70
C ILE A 308 22.22 -7.20 -0.24
N ALA A 309 21.47 -8.22 0.16
CA ALA A 309 21.42 -8.71 1.54
C ALA A 309 22.77 -9.30 2.01
N ASP A 310 23.10 -9.12 3.28
CA ASP A 310 24.24 -9.73 3.94
C ASP A 310 23.87 -11.08 4.56
N VAL A 311 22.62 -11.20 5.07
CA VAL A 311 22.03 -12.47 5.51
C VAL A 311 20.65 -12.61 4.89
N ILE A 312 20.36 -13.81 4.41
CA ILE A 312 19.06 -14.18 3.86
C ILE A 312 18.47 -15.30 4.71
N ILE A 313 17.21 -15.13 5.12
CA ILE A 313 16.43 -16.17 5.83
C ILE A 313 15.19 -16.47 5.00
N PRO A 314 14.92 -17.75 4.66
CA PRO A 314 13.71 -18.13 3.95
C PRO A 314 12.46 -17.94 4.80
N SER A 315 11.37 -17.57 4.15
CA SER A 315 10.04 -17.50 4.73
C SER A 315 8.99 -18.19 3.84
N PRO A 316 7.80 -18.54 4.37
CA PRO A 316 6.72 -19.06 3.55
C PRO A 316 6.24 -18.01 2.55
N ALA A 317 5.76 -18.46 1.38
CA ALA A 317 5.03 -17.60 0.45
C ALA A 317 3.59 -17.35 0.97
N TYR A 318 2.91 -16.33 0.44
CA TYR A 318 1.56 -15.94 0.88
C TYR A 318 0.52 -17.07 0.85
N THR A 319 0.72 -18.11 0.03
CA THR A 319 -0.15 -19.30 -0.03
C THR A 319 0.18 -20.35 1.00
N GLU A 320 1.22 -20.18 1.78
CA GLU A 320 1.76 -21.10 2.79
C GLU A 320 1.65 -20.53 4.21
N GLN A 321 1.16 -19.30 4.34
CA GLN A 321 0.95 -18.59 5.61
C GLN A 321 -0.38 -18.95 6.27
#